data_945a08cced405fc74ec9c09eb72f0630
#
_entry.id   945a08cced405fc74ec9c09eb72f0630
#
_cell.length_a   1.000
_cell.length_b   1.000
_cell.length_c   1.000
_cell.angle_alpha   90.00
_cell.angle_beta   90.00
_cell.angle_gamma   90.00
#
_symmetry.space_group_name_H-M   'P 1'
#
loop_
_entity.id
_entity.type
_entity.pdbx_description
1 polymer ?
#
loop_
_entity_poly.entity_id
_entity_poly.type
_entity_poly.pdbx_seq_one_letter_code
_entity_poly.pdbx_strand_id
1 'polypeptide(L)'
;MSNKIDFGVSTWLWQSPFTSKSIELFPKIKKLGYDLVEIPVEDPLLIDAREIKKALSDNGLKVSVCGAFGPTKDLTHEDPKVHRQCFDYLEQCFELCNILEVDFLAGPMYSAVGKARMVSPEQRKVEWDLAVNNLQEVCIMAAGHELSIALEPLNRFESDMVNTAEDVMRLVTDINHPSARVLLDGFHMTIEERNIREAINTVGDKLIHVQVSENHRGVPGTGLTPWTDFKLGLDDIKYSGGLVIESFTPEIKELAAAVCIWKTMAKSQDEFAQQGLKFLKQTFND
;
A
#
# COMPACT_ATOMS: atom_id res chain seq x y z
N MET A 1 -1.49 -19.11 20.17
CA MET A 1 -1.64 -19.40 18.72
C MET A 1 -0.81 -18.38 18.02
N SER A 2 0.14 -18.75 17.15
CA SER A 2 0.88 -17.77 16.36
C SER A 2 -0.09 -17.05 15.44
N ASN A 3 0.01 -15.73 15.37
CA ASN A 3 -0.78 -14.95 14.43
C ASN A 3 -0.37 -15.36 13.01
N LYS A 4 -1.33 -15.77 12.21
CA LYS A 4 -1.03 -16.23 10.85
C LYS A 4 -0.84 -15.01 9.94
N ILE A 5 0.39 -14.85 9.44
CA ILE A 5 0.71 -13.88 8.38
C ILE A 5 0.48 -14.55 7.03
N ASP A 6 -0.19 -13.85 6.10
CA ASP A 6 -0.29 -14.26 4.70
C ASP A 6 0.80 -13.52 3.90
N PHE A 7 1.67 -14.26 3.24
CA PHE A 7 2.74 -13.67 2.42
C PHE A 7 2.23 -13.32 1.04
N GLY A 8 2.35 -12.05 0.69
CA GLY A 8 1.87 -11.50 -0.57
C GLY A 8 2.95 -10.86 -1.43
N VAL A 9 2.58 -10.56 -2.67
CA VAL A 9 3.39 -9.79 -3.62
C VAL A 9 2.53 -8.89 -4.48
N SER A 10 2.97 -7.64 -4.66
CA SER A 10 2.34 -6.69 -5.57
C SER A 10 2.66 -7.02 -7.02
N THR A 11 1.67 -6.93 -7.90
CA THR A 11 1.85 -7.17 -9.33
C THR A 11 2.68 -6.11 -10.03
N TRP A 12 2.89 -4.93 -9.40
CA TRP A 12 3.84 -3.92 -9.88
C TRP A 12 5.27 -4.45 -10.04
N LEU A 13 5.59 -5.54 -9.35
CA LEU A 13 6.87 -6.21 -9.54
C LEU A 13 7.09 -6.68 -10.98
N TRP A 14 6.02 -6.94 -11.73
CA TRP A 14 6.12 -7.47 -13.12
C TRP A 14 5.50 -6.53 -14.17
N GLN A 15 4.47 -5.78 -13.80
CA GLN A 15 3.72 -4.99 -14.79
C GLN A 15 2.98 -3.79 -14.20
N SER A 16 2.71 -2.81 -15.07
CA SER A 16 1.83 -1.66 -14.87
C SER A 16 1.34 -1.19 -16.26
N PRO A 17 0.08 -0.74 -16.40
CA PRO A 17 -0.97 -0.85 -15.39
C PRO A 17 -1.44 -2.30 -15.16
N PHE A 18 -2.06 -2.55 -14.00
CA PHE A 18 -2.80 -3.80 -13.79
C PHE A 18 -4.08 -3.78 -14.65
N THR A 19 -4.34 -4.88 -15.34
CA THR A 19 -5.54 -5.06 -16.20
C THR A 19 -6.11 -6.45 -16.02
N SER A 20 -7.31 -6.73 -16.60
CA SER A 20 -7.86 -8.10 -16.58
C SER A 20 -6.90 -9.15 -17.16
N LYS A 21 -6.01 -8.79 -18.08
CA LYS A 21 -5.00 -9.73 -18.63
C LYS A 21 -3.92 -10.10 -17.60
N SER A 22 -3.78 -9.32 -16.55
CA SER A 22 -2.78 -9.55 -15.48
C SER A 22 -3.01 -10.83 -14.69
N ILE A 23 -4.19 -11.46 -14.83
CA ILE A 23 -4.47 -12.80 -14.26
C ILE A 23 -3.48 -13.87 -14.72
N GLU A 24 -2.80 -13.67 -15.85
CA GLU A 24 -1.74 -14.56 -16.32
C GLU A 24 -0.58 -14.71 -15.32
N LEU A 25 -0.42 -13.73 -14.41
CA LEU A 25 0.58 -13.79 -13.32
C LEU A 25 0.18 -14.74 -12.18
N PHE A 26 -1.12 -14.98 -11.96
CA PHE A 26 -1.61 -15.69 -10.77
C PHE A 26 -1.10 -17.13 -10.63
N PRO A 27 -1.08 -17.96 -11.70
CA PRO A 27 -0.49 -19.30 -11.62
C PRO A 27 0.99 -19.26 -11.23
N LYS A 28 1.75 -18.27 -11.72
CA LYS A 28 3.16 -18.08 -11.40
C LYS A 28 3.33 -17.66 -9.94
N ILE A 29 2.58 -16.67 -9.47
CA ILE A 29 2.60 -16.20 -8.07
C ILE A 29 2.28 -17.36 -7.13
N LYS A 30 1.25 -18.15 -7.43
CA LYS A 30 0.91 -19.35 -6.64
C LYS A 30 2.02 -20.39 -6.64
N LYS A 31 2.62 -20.67 -7.79
CA LYS A 31 3.73 -21.61 -7.93
C LYS A 31 4.97 -21.18 -7.15
N LEU A 32 5.22 -19.88 -7.03
CA LEU A 32 6.29 -19.34 -6.17
C LEU A 32 6.03 -19.57 -4.68
N GLY A 33 4.79 -19.83 -4.29
CA GLY A 33 4.37 -20.20 -2.93
C GLY A 33 3.80 -19.05 -2.12
N TYR A 34 3.30 -18.00 -2.77
CA TYR A 34 2.57 -16.92 -2.15
C TYR A 34 1.15 -17.32 -1.76
N ASP A 35 0.63 -16.71 -0.70
CA ASP A 35 -0.74 -16.88 -0.22
C ASP A 35 -1.67 -15.81 -0.81
N LEU A 36 -1.11 -14.61 -1.10
CA LEU A 36 -1.82 -13.40 -1.42
C LEU A 36 -1.15 -12.68 -2.62
N VAL A 37 -1.98 -12.08 -3.47
CA VAL A 37 -1.54 -11.13 -4.51
C VAL A 37 -2.10 -9.76 -4.19
N GLU A 38 -1.30 -8.71 -4.34
CA GLU A 38 -1.76 -7.34 -4.27
C GLU A 38 -1.98 -6.76 -5.66
N ILE A 39 -3.16 -6.17 -5.83
CA ILE A 39 -3.60 -5.55 -7.08
C ILE A 39 -3.53 -4.02 -6.91
N PRO A 40 -2.56 -3.35 -7.56
CA PRO A 40 -2.57 -1.90 -7.65
C PRO A 40 -3.57 -1.45 -8.73
N VAL A 41 -4.43 -0.52 -8.37
CA VAL A 41 -5.48 -0.01 -9.26
C VAL A 41 -5.08 1.36 -9.79
N GLU A 42 -4.41 1.40 -10.94
CA GLU A 42 -4.10 2.67 -11.62
C GLU A 42 -5.35 3.24 -12.32
N ASP A 43 -6.08 2.37 -13.01
CA ASP A 43 -7.34 2.68 -13.70
C ASP A 43 -8.33 1.53 -13.51
N PRO A 44 -9.39 1.72 -12.70
CA PRO A 44 -10.38 0.69 -12.44
C PRO A 44 -11.15 0.24 -13.69
N LEU A 45 -11.22 1.07 -14.73
CA LEU A 45 -11.91 0.73 -15.99
C LEU A 45 -11.20 -0.36 -16.80
N LEU A 46 -9.94 -0.66 -16.50
CA LEU A 46 -9.16 -1.71 -17.15
C LEU A 46 -9.37 -3.09 -16.50
N ILE A 47 -10.18 -3.18 -15.43
CA ILE A 47 -10.27 -4.34 -14.56
C ILE A 47 -11.70 -4.91 -14.59
N ASP A 48 -11.87 -6.14 -15.09
CA ASP A 48 -13.08 -6.92 -14.82
C ASP A 48 -12.92 -7.67 -13.49
N ALA A 49 -13.49 -7.11 -12.44
CA ALA A 49 -13.38 -7.66 -11.06
C ALA A 49 -13.94 -9.08 -10.94
N ARG A 50 -14.94 -9.47 -11.75
CA ARG A 50 -15.52 -10.84 -11.72
C ARG A 50 -14.57 -11.86 -12.33
N GLU A 51 -13.92 -11.49 -13.45
CA GLU A 51 -12.89 -12.31 -14.08
C GLU A 51 -11.69 -12.49 -13.14
N ILE A 52 -11.25 -11.40 -12.49
CA ILE A 52 -10.18 -11.44 -11.49
C ILE A 52 -10.55 -12.35 -10.31
N LYS A 53 -11.76 -12.21 -9.74
CA LYS A 53 -12.23 -13.03 -8.62
C LYS A 53 -12.21 -14.51 -8.96
N LYS A 54 -12.69 -14.85 -10.15
CA LYS A 54 -12.64 -16.23 -10.65
C LYS A 54 -11.22 -16.76 -10.73
N ALA A 55 -10.31 -15.99 -11.33
CA ALA A 55 -8.90 -16.38 -11.49
C ALA A 55 -8.19 -16.53 -10.13
N LEU A 56 -8.48 -15.68 -9.15
CA LEU A 56 -7.99 -15.81 -7.77
C LEU A 56 -8.44 -17.15 -7.15
N SER A 57 -9.73 -17.45 -7.26
CA SER A 57 -10.31 -18.71 -6.76
C SER A 57 -9.68 -19.92 -7.42
N ASP A 58 -9.55 -19.91 -8.76
CA ASP A 58 -8.97 -21.02 -9.55
C ASP A 58 -7.50 -21.29 -9.13
N ASN A 59 -6.78 -20.26 -8.65
CA ASN A 59 -5.39 -20.39 -8.20
C ASN A 59 -5.26 -20.52 -6.66
N GLY A 60 -6.34 -20.42 -5.89
CA GLY A 60 -6.31 -20.44 -4.43
C GLY A 60 -5.46 -19.32 -3.84
N LEU A 61 -5.56 -18.11 -4.40
CA LEU A 61 -4.91 -16.89 -3.93
C LEU A 61 -5.91 -15.98 -3.22
N LYS A 62 -5.47 -15.39 -2.11
CA LYS A 62 -6.12 -14.23 -1.50
C LYS A 62 -5.72 -12.96 -2.26
N VAL A 63 -6.39 -11.85 -1.98
CA VAL A 63 -6.12 -10.57 -2.64
C VAL A 63 -6.16 -9.42 -1.65
N SER A 64 -5.29 -8.42 -1.84
CA SER A 64 -5.39 -7.06 -1.31
C SER A 64 -5.44 -6.07 -2.48
N VAL A 65 -5.97 -4.88 -2.23
CA VAL A 65 -6.12 -3.83 -3.24
C VAL A 65 -5.47 -2.56 -2.75
N CYS A 66 -4.58 -2.00 -3.58
CA CYS A 66 -3.90 -0.74 -3.34
C CYS A 66 -4.28 0.27 -4.43
N GLY A 67 -4.61 1.50 -4.04
CA GLY A 67 -4.90 2.59 -4.97
C GLY A 67 -3.63 3.30 -5.42
N ALA A 68 -3.66 3.85 -6.64
CA ALA A 68 -2.59 4.69 -7.19
C ALA A 68 -3.03 6.15 -7.24
N PHE A 69 -2.31 7.02 -6.52
CA PHE A 69 -2.65 8.44 -6.35
C PHE A 69 -1.60 9.33 -7.00
N GLY A 70 -2.05 10.26 -7.81
CA GLY A 70 -1.20 11.20 -8.55
C GLY A 70 -1.89 12.56 -8.70
N PRO A 71 -1.37 13.47 -9.55
CA PRO A 71 -1.87 14.84 -9.65
C PRO A 71 -3.36 15.02 -9.95
N THR A 72 -3.99 14.01 -10.56
CA THR A 72 -5.44 14.02 -10.85
C THR A 72 -6.28 13.36 -9.75
N LYS A 73 -5.64 12.85 -8.69
CA LYS A 73 -6.26 12.15 -7.56
C LYS A 73 -5.67 12.69 -6.25
N ASP A 74 -5.82 13.99 -6.01
CA ASP A 74 -5.23 14.73 -4.89
C ASP A 74 -6.34 15.41 -4.08
N LEU A 75 -6.60 14.90 -2.87
CA LEU A 75 -7.62 15.44 -1.96
C LEU A 75 -7.19 16.76 -1.29
N THR A 76 -5.94 17.20 -1.50
CA THR A 76 -5.42 18.49 -1.02
C THR A 76 -5.21 19.50 -2.14
N HIS A 77 -5.72 19.21 -3.35
CA HIS A 77 -5.64 20.14 -4.48
C HIS A 77 -6.56 21.36 -4.24
N GLU A 78 -6.16 22.53 -4.72
CA GLU A 78 -6.98 23.76 -4.57
C GLU A 78 -8.25 23.76 -5.43
N ASP A 79 -8.26 23.03 -6.56
CA ASP A 79 -9.44 22.88 -7.42
C ASP A 79 -10.33 21.72 -6.95
N PRO A 80 -11.59 21.99 -6.51
CA PRO A 80 -12.53 20.95 -6.12
C PRO A 80 -12.90 19.94 -7.21
N LYS A 81 -12.59 20.23 -8.47
CA LYS A 81 -12.78 19.24 -9.56
C LYS A 81 -11.84 18.05 -9.42
N VAL A 82 -10.61 18.28 -8.92
CA VAL A 82 -9.65 17.21 -8.66
C VAL A 82 -10.13 16.33 -7.51
N HIS A 83 -10.73 16.91 -6.47
CA HIS A 83 -11.38 16.13 -5.38
C HIS A 83 -12.47 15.21 -5.94
N ARG A 84 -13.37 15.73 -6.79
CA ARG A 84 -14.43 14.91 -7.41
C ARG A 84 -13.87 13.75 -8.23
N GLN A 85 -12.84 14.00 -9.04
CA GLN A 85 -12.16 12.93 -9.78
C GLN A 85 -11.57 11.86 -8.84
N CYS A 86 -11.02 12.28 -7.71
CA CYS A 86 -10.51 11.37 -6.69
C CYS A 86 -11.64 10.56 -6.03
N PHE A 87 -12.76 11.20 -5.68
CA PHE A 87 -13.95 10.51 -5.14
C PHE A 87 -14.53 9.50 -6.14
N ASP A 88 -14.69 9.90 -7.42
CA ASP A 88 -15.18 8.99 -8.47
C ASP A 88 -14.27 7.77 -8.65
N TYR A 89 -12.96 7.96 -8.58
CA TYR A 89 -11.98 6.88 -8.60
C TYR A 89 -12.09 5.97 -7.38
N LEU A 90 -12.19 6.55 -6.17
CA LEU A 90 -12.31 5.79 -4.93
C LEU A 90 -13.60 4.96 -4.89
N GLU A 91 -14.73 5.51 -5.36
CA GLU A 91 -15.99 4.77 -5.47
C GLU A 91 -15.84 3.54 -6.34
N GLN A 92 -15.22 3.67 -7.52
CA GLN A 92 -14.96 2.53 -8.41
C GLN A 92 -14.01 1.51 -7.78
N CYS A 93 -13.01 1.96 -7.00
CA CYS A 93 -12.13 1.07 -6.25
C CYS A 93 -12.90 0.32 -5.14
N PHE A 94 -13.83 0.97 -4.45
CA PHE A 94 -14.66 0.31 -3.42
C PHE A 94 -15.62 -0.72 -4.04
N GLU A 95 -16.24 -0.42 -5.18
CA GLU A 95 -17.02 -1.41 -5.93
C GLU A 95 -16.18 -2.64 -6.32
N LEU A 96 -14.93 -2.40 -6.76
CA LEU A 96 -13.98 -3.46 -7.08
C LEU A 96 -13.63 -4.29 -5.84
N CYS A 97 -13.33 -3.66 -4.70
CA CYS A 97 -13.06 -4.33 -3.43
C CYS A 97 -14.24 -5.22 -3.00
N ASN A 98 -15.48 -4.73 -3.11
CA ASN A 98 -16.66 -5.52 -2.78
C ASN A 98 -16.82 -6.76 -3.66
N ILE A 99 -16.60 -6.65 -4.97
CA ILE A 99 -16.67 -7.81 -5.88
C ILE A 99 -15.57 -8.81 -5.54
N LEU A 100 -14.38 -8.33 -5.19
CA LEU A 100 -13.23 -9.16 -4.82
C LEU A 100 -13.31 -9.71 -3.37
N GLU A 101 -14.29 -9.26 -2.57
CA GLU A 101 -14.44 -9.62 -1.15
C GLU A 101 -13.23 -9.21 -0.29
N VAL A 102 -12.69 -8.01 -0.57
CA VAL A 102 -11.64 -7.36 0.22
C VAL A 102 -12.30 -6.33 1.13
N ASP A 103 -11.87 -6.24 2.38
CA ASP A 103 -12.48 -5.41 3.42
C ASP A 103 -11.80 -4.04 3.61
N PHE A 104 -10.80 -3.71 2.77
CA PHE A 104 -10.14 -2.41 2.77
C PHE A 104 -9.56 -2.02 1.39
N LEU A 105 -9.39 -0.72 1.20
CA LEU A 105 -8.57 -0.14 0.13
C LEU A 105 -7.34 0.53 0.77
N ALA A 106 -6.14 0.19 0.31
CA ALA A 106 -4.88 0.74 0.82
C ALA A 106 -4.31 1.85 -0.07
N GLY A 107 -3.45 2.69 0.50
CA GLY A 107 -2.61 3.64 -0.22
C GLY A 107 -2.60 5.06 0.35
N PRO A 108 -1.79 5.97 -0.20
CA PRO A 108 -1.58 7.33 0.29
C PRO A 108 -2.66 8.31 -0.21
N MET A 109 -3.94 7.99 0.01
CA MET A 109 -5.08 8.69 -0.60
C MET A 109 -5.33 10.11 -0.09
N TYR A 110 -4.54 10.60 0.88
CA TYR A 110 -4.65 11.97 1.40
C TYR A 110 -4.16 13.03 0.42
N SER A 111 -3.14 12.74 -0.40
CA SER A 111 -2.60 13.68 -1.39
C SER A 111 -1.95 12.96 -2.58
N ALA A 112 -1.58 13.71 -3.62
CA ALA A 112 -0.84 13.16 -4.75
C ALA A 112 0.56 12.68 -4.32
N VAL A 113 0.97 11.49 -4.75
CA VAL A 113 2.35 11.00 -4.68
C VAL A 113 3.26 11.91 -5.52
N GLY A 114 4.43 12.24 -5.00
CA GLY A 114 5.37 13.17 -5.61
C GLY A 114 5.14 14.64 -5.21
N LYS A 115 4.13 14.93 -4.38
CA LYS A 115 3.88 16.26 -3.82
C LYS A 115 4.83 16.51 -2.64
N ALA A 116 6.09 16.86 -2.95
CA ALA A 116 7.17 17.08 -2.00
C ALA A 116 7.73 18.50 -2.12
N ARG A 117 7.21 19.44 -1.30
CA ARG A 117 7.47 20.88 -1.40
C ARG A 117 7.71 21.50 -0.02
N MET A 118 8.43 22.60 0.01
CA MET A 118 8.43 23.46 1.19
C MET A 118 7.27 24.46 1.06
N VAL A 119 6.29 24.39 1.95
CA VAL A 119 5.13 25.30 2.01
C VAL A 119 5.11 26.07 3.33
N SER A 120 4.40 27.20 3.37
CA SER A 120 4.22 27.95 4.62
C SER A 120 3.37 27.16 5.64
N PRO A 121 3.49 27.44 6.94
CA PRO A 121 2.63 26.80 7.96
C PRO A 121 1.14 27.01 7.68
N GLU A 122 0.74 28.18 7.15
CA GLU A 122 -0.63 28.49 6.81
C GLU A 122 -1.12 27.61 5.65
N GLN A 123 -0.30 27.45 4.61
CA GLN A 123 -0.63 26.56 3.48
C GLN A 123 -0.70 25.11 3.94
N ARG A 124 0.25 24.66 4.79
CA ARG A 124 0.22 23.31 5.37
C ARG A 124 -1.06 23.06 6.15
N LYS A 125 -1.51 24.04 6.92
CA LYS A 125 -2.78 23.93 7.65
C LYS A 125 -3.98 23.79 6.71
N VAL A 126 -4.04 24.59 5.64
CA VAL A 126 -5.11 24.50 4.62
C VAL A 126 -5.14 23.11 3.98
N GLU A 127 -3.98 22.58 3.56
CA GLU A 127 -3.89 21.26 2.95
C GLU A 127 -4.25 20.14 3.94
N TRP A 128 -3.84 20.26 5.20
CA TRP A 128 -4.22 19.32 6.25
C TRP A 128 -5.72 19.30 6.49
N ASP A 129 -6.34 20.49 6.63
CA ASP A 129 -7.79 20.61 6.83
C ASP A 129 -8.56 20.04 5.62
N LEU A 130 -8.08 20.25 4.39
CA LEU A 130 -8.65 19.65 3.18
C LEU A 130 -8.54 18.11 3.21
N ALA A 131 -7.36 17.58 3.55
CA ALA A 131 -7.18 16.13 3.66
C ALA A 131 -8.12 15.52 4.70
N VAL A 132 -8.21 16.11 5.90
CA VAL A 132 -9.09 15.61 6.96
C VAL A 132 -10.55 15.62 6.51
N ASN A 133 -11.04 16.76 6.00
CA ASN A 133 -12.44 16.89 5.58
C ASN A 133 -12.80 15.93 4.45
N ASN A 134 -11.96 15.85 3.42
CA ASN A 134 -12.20 14.95 2.28
C ASN A 134 -12.09 13.47 2.69
N LEU A 135 -11.15 13.12 3.57
CA LEU A 135 -11.02 11.74 4.06
C LEU A 135 -12.16 11.34 5.01
N GLN A 136 -12.81 12.27 5.70
CA GLN A 136 -14.04 11.98 6.43
C GLN A 136 -15.15 11.54 5.46
N GLU A 137 -15.31 12.22 4.32
CA GLU A 137 -16.25 11.81 3.27
C GLU A 137 -15.87 10.46 2.66
N VAL A 138 -14.59 10.23 2.37
CA VAL A 138 -14.09 8.93 1.89
C VAL A 138 -14.37 7.81 2.89
N CYS A 139 -14.20 8.05 4.19
CA CYS A 139 -14.52 7.08 5.23
C CYS A 139 -16.02 6.76 5.29
N ILE A 140 -16.89 7.75 5.08
CA ILE A 140 -18.35 7.54 5.00
C ILE A 140 -18.69 6.70 3.77
N MET A 141 -18.08 6.98 2.62
CA MET A 141 -18.24 6.18 1.41
C MET A 141 -17.77 4.73 1.64
N ALA A 142 -16.57 4.54 2.17
CA ALA A 142 -16.03 3.22 2.50
C ALA A 142 -16.93 2.43 3.46
N ALA A 143 -17.45 3.10 4.50
CA ALA A 143 -18.39 2.49 5.44
C ALA A 143 -19.71 2.07 4.76
N GLY A 144 -20.18 2.82 3.76
CA GLY A 144 -21.33 2.45 2.92
C GLY A 144 -21.12 1.16 2.13
N HIS A 145 -19.88 0.86 1.81
CA HIS A 145 -19.42 -0.39 1.17
C HIS A 145 -18.98 -1.48 2.19
N GLU A 146 -19.13 -1.23 3.49
CA GLU A 146 -18.62 -2.10 4.57
C GLU A 146 -17.08 -2.26 4.58
N LEU A 147 -16.37 -1.25 4.08
CA LEU A 147 -14.91 -1.23 3.92
C LEU A 147 -14.23 -0.29 4.92
N SER A 148 -12.93 -0.50 5.08
CA SER A 148 -11.99 0.46 5.66
C SER A 148 -11.08 1.07 4.58
N ILE A 149 -10.44 2.19 4.91
CA ILE A 149 -9.31 2.72 4.16
C ILE A 149 -8.03 2.50 4.99
N ALA A 150 -6.94 2.08 4.35
CA ALA A 150 -5.64 1.91 4.99
C ALA A 150 -4.69 3.01 4.48
N LEU A 151 -4.53 4.07 5.28
CA LEU A 151 -3.71 5.24 4.93
C LEU A 151 -2.23 4.92 5.08
N GLU A 152 -1.45 5.29 4.09
CA GLU A 152 -0.03 5.00 4.00
C GLU A 152 0.83 6.25 4.20
N PRO A 153 1.71 6.33 5.22
CA PRO A 153 2.74 7.36 5.28
C PRO A 153 3.84 7.08 4.25
N LEU A 154 4.19 8.08 3.46
CA LEU A 154 5.23 8.01 2.45
C LEU A 154 6.52 8.69 2.91
N ASN A 155 7.66 8.30 2.34
CA ASN A 155 8.91 9.00 2.58
C ASN A 155 8.87 10.45 2.07
N ARG A 156 9.77 11.29 2.61
CA ARG A 156 9.87 12.75 2.33
C ARG A 156 10.15 13.13 0.88
N PHE A 157 10.56 12.18 0.04
CA PHE A 157 10.81 12.42 -1.38
C PHE A 157 9.53 12.28 -2.21
N GLU A 158 8.52 11.60 -1.65
CA GLU A 158 7.24 11.31 -2.30
C GLU A 158 6.06 12.06 -1.68
N SER A 159 6.18 12.52 -0.42
CA SER A 159 5.17 13.33 0.25
C SER A 159 5.82 14.37 1.16
N ASP A 160 5.22 15.56 1.24
CA ASP A 160 5.60 16.60 2.21
C ASP A 160 4.62 16.69 3.40
N MET A 161 3.71 15.73 3.58
CA MET A 161 2.57 15.90 4.47
C MET A 161 2.46 14.83 5.58
N VAL A 162 2.53 13.55 5.23
CA VAL A 162 2.40 12.43 6.17
C VAL A 162 3.56 11.47 5.90
N ASN A 163 4.53 11.42 6.81
CA ASN A 163 5.77 10.70 6.60
C ASN A 163 6.03 9.61 7.64
N THR A 164 5.51 9.76 8.85
CA THR A 164 5.78 8.87 9.98
C THR A 164 4.52 8.20 10.51
N ALA A 165 4.71 7.17 11.33
CA ALA A 165 3.63 6.55 12.10
C ALA A 165 2.89 7.58 12.98
N GLU A 166 3.61 8.54 13.58
CA GLU A 166 3.00 9.62 14.34
C GLU A 166 2.13 10.53 13.48
N ASP A 167 2.60 10.88 12.26
CA ASP A 167 1.84 11.72 11.34
C ASP A 167 0.55 11.03 10.87
N VAL A 168 0.62 9.75 10.48
CA VAL A 168 -0.58 9.03 10.01
C VAL A 168 -1.55 8.78 11.16
N MET A 169 -1.08 8.54 12.38
CA MET A 169 -1.96 8.40 13.55
C MET A 169 -2.61 9.72 13.93
N ARG A 170 -1.91 10.85 13.78
CA ARG A 170 -2.52 12.18 13.90
C ARG A 170 -3.63 12.36 12.85
N LEU A 171 -3.36 12.02 11.59
CA LEU A 171 -4.35 12.12 10.52
C LEU A 171 -5.58 11.25 10.82
N VAL A 172 -5.39 9.98 11.21
CA VAL A 172 -6.48 9.05 11.61
C VAL A 172 -7.29 9.62 12.79
N THR A 173 -6.62 10.24 13.76
CA THR A 173 -7.26 10.87 14.92
C THR A 173 -8.10 12.07 14.49
N ASP A 174 -7.57 12.94 13.64
CA ASP A 174 -8.26 14.14 13.16
C ASP A 174 -9.46 13.78 12.25
N ILE A 175 -9.35 12.70 11.43
CA ILE A 175 -10.47 12.13 10.64
C ILE A 175 -11.59 11.64 11.57
N ASN A 176 -11.23 11.03 12.70
CA ASN A 176 -12.15 10.53 13.71
C ASN A 176 -13.28 9.64 13.17
N HIS A 177 -12.92 8.66 12.33
CA HIS A 177 -13.87 7.70 11.75
C HIS A 177 -13.36 6.26 11.92
N PRO A 178 -14.22 5.27 12.26
CA PRO A 178 -13.79 3.89 12.49
C PRO A 178 -13.19 3.20 11.25
N SER A 179 -13.58 3.61 10.04
CA SER A 179 -13.03 3.10 8.78
C SER A 179 -11.63 3.62 8.46
N ALA A 180 -11.14 4.66 9.18
CA ALA A 180 -9.77 5.12 9.02
C ALA A 180 -8.79 4.17 9.73
N ARG A 181 -7.96 3.49 8.95
CA ARG A 181 -6.95 2.52 9.34
C ARG A 181 -5.61 2.88 8.70
N VAL A 182 -4.60 2.07 8.95
CA VAL A 182 -3.22 2.35 8.52
C VAL A 182 -2.63 1.18 7.76
N LEU A 183 -1.88 1.50 6.71
CA LEU A 183 -0.88 0.67 6.05
C LEU A 183 0.50 1.21 6.43
N LEU A 184 1.45 0.32 6.72
CA LEU A 184 2.87 0.68 6.86
C LEU A 184 3.70 -0.05 5.80
N ASP A 185 4.54 0.70 5.07
CA ASP A 185 5.54 0.12 4.17
C ASP A 185 6.94 0.25 4.76
N GLY A 186 7.62 -0.88 4.91
CA GLY A 186 8.98 -0.96 5.46
C GLY A 186 10.01 -0.12 4.72
N PHE A 187 9.85 0.11 3.41
CA PHE A 187 10.73 1.01 2.66
C PHE A 187 10.61 2.46 3.12
N HIS A 188 9.38 2.97 3.23
CA HIS A 188 9.14 4.33 3.71
C HIS A 188 9.59 4.49 5.16
N MET A 189 9.28 3.51 6.01
CA MET A 189 9.68 3.50 7.43
C MET A 189 11.20 3.54 7.61
N THR A 190 11.97 2.84 6.79
CA THR A 190 13.46 2.85 6.92
C THR A 190 14.09 4.19 6.57
N ILE A 191 13.37 5.08 5.91
CA ILE A 191 13.82 6.44 5.60
C ILE A 191 13.40 7.43 6.68
N GLU A 192 12.19 7.28 7.22
CA GLU A 192 11.56 8.29 8.07
C GLU A 192 11.59 7.96 9.56
N GLU A 193 11.55 6.70 9.95
CA GLU A 193 11.42 6.30 11.33
C GLU A 193 12.78 6.17 12.03
N ARG A 194 12.83 6.57 13.29
CA ARG A 194 14.02 6.39 14.14
C ARG A 194 14.09 4.99 14.75
N ASN A 195 12.94 4.37 14.94
CA ASN A 195 12.78 3.04 15.51
C ASN A 195 11.54 2.37 14.92
N ILE A 196 11.76 1.32 14.14
CA ILE A 196 10.70 0.61 13.41
C ILE A 196 9.71 -0.06 14.38
N ARG A 197 10.21 -0.69 15.46
CA ARG A 197 9.35 -1.35 16.45
C ARG A 197 8.43 -0.36 17.16
N GLU A 198 8.96 0.78 17.59
CA GLU A 198 8.18 1.83 18.24
C GLU A 198 7.13 2.43 17.28
N ALA A 199 7.48 2.64 16.01
CA ALA A 199 6.57 3.14 15.00
C ALA A 199 5.39 2.17 14.78
N ILE A 200 5.64 0.86 14.65
CA ILE A 200 4.60 -0.16 14.55
C ILE A 200 3.71 -0.15 15.82
N ASN A 201 4.31 -0.08 17.01
CA ASN A 201 3.56 -0.02 18.26
C ASN A 201 2.72 1.25 18.40
N THR A 202 3.18 2.39 17.84
CA THR A 202 2.40 3.64 17.78
C THR A 202 1.11 3.49 16.97
N VAL A 203 1.15 2.74 15.88
CA VAL A 203 -0.04 2.47 15.07
C VAL A 203 -0.95 1.42 15.74
N GLY A 204 -0.38 0.40 16.35
CA GLY A 204 -1.11 -0.59 17.15
C GLY A 204 -2.21 -1.30 16.35
N ASP A 205 -3.41 -1.33 16.92
CA ASP A 205 -4.60 -2.01 16.35
C ASP A 205 -5.19 -1.32 15.09
N LYS A 206 -4.68 -0.14 14.74
CA LYS A 206 -5.04 0.54 13.49
C LYS A 206 -4.31 -0.03 12.28
N LEU A 207 -3.22 -0.77 12.47
CA LEU A 207 -2.47 -1.40 11.40
C LEU A 207 -3.23 -2.59 10.82
N ILE A 208 -3.68 -2.49 9.57
CA ILE A 208 -4.44 -3.56 8.89
C ILE A 208 -3.73 -4.12 7.67
N HIS A 209 -2.71 -3.45 7.15
CA HIS A 209 -1.93 -3.89 6.00
C HIS A 209 -0.46 -3.52 6.14
N VAL A 210 0.42 -4.36 5.60
CA VAL A 210 1.88 -4.14 5.65
C VAL A 210 2.48 -4.45 4.30
N GLN A 211 3.20 -3.46 3.75
CA GLN A 211 4.05 -3.65 2.59
C GLN A 211 5.52 -3.67 3.01
N VAL A 212 6.33 -4.43 2.28
CA VAL A 212 7.74 -4.60 2.59
C VAL A 212 8.59 -4.69 1.33
N SER A 213 9.74 -4.07 1.37
CA SER A 213 10.89 -4.31 0.52
C SER A 213 12.14 -3.95 1.30
N GLU A 214 13.30 -4.04 0.69
CA GLU A 214 14.52 -3.60 1.36
C GLU A 214 14.61 -2.06 1.39
N ASN A 215 15.46 -1.50 2.24
CA ASN A 215 15.68 -0.05 2.36
C ASN A 215 16.03 0.67 1.04
N HIS A 216 16.33 -0.06 -0.01
CA HIS A 216 16.60 0.44 -1.37
C HIS A 216 15.60 -0.09 -2.41
N ARG A 217 14.38 -0.49 -1.99
CA ARG A 217 13.33 -1.13 -2.81
C ARG A 217 13.76 -2.47 -3.42
N GLY A 218 14.86 -3.06 -2.94
CA GLY A 218 15.38 -4.34 -3.39
C GLY A 218 14.76 -5.55 -2.68
N VAL A 219 15.33 -6.73 -2.97
CA VAL A 219 14.89 -8.00 -2.37
C VAL A 219 15.00 -7.94 -0.86
N PRO A 220 13.96 -8.26 -0.09
CA PRO A 220 14.02 -8.35 1.36
C PRO A 220 15.19 -9.17 1.88
N GLY A 221 15.92 -8.65 2.88
CA GLY A 221 17.08 -9.28 3.48
C GLY A 221 18.42 -9.02 2.78
N THR A 222 18.46 -8.16 1.76
CA THR A 222 19.69 -7.86 1.02
C THR A 222 20.30 -6.49 1.36
N GLY A 223 19.76 -5.78 2.33
CA GLY A 223 20.18 -4.42 2.70
C GLY A 223 20.22 -4.17 4.20
N LEU A 224 19.72 -3.01 4.61
CA LEU A 224 19.87 -2.48 5.97
C LEU A 224 18.56 -2.41 6.75
N THR A 225 17.44 -2.88 6.20
CA THR A 225 16.16 -2.89 6.91
C THR A 225 16.27 -3.66 8.22
N PRO A 226 15.90 -3.09 9.38
CA PRO A 226 16.03 -3.74 10.69
C PRO A 226 14.92 -4.79 10.90
N TRP A 227 15.00 -5.90 10.17
CA TRP A 227 13.98 -6.95 10.12
C TRP A 227 13.62 -7.55 11.48
N THR A 228 14.59 -7.60 12.41
CA THR A 228 14.33 -8.06 13.79
C THR A 228 13.36 -7.13 14.50
N ASP A 229 13.58 -5.81 14.41
CA ASP A 229 12.69 -4.83 15.04
C ASP A 229 11.33 -4.81 14.34
N PHE A 230 11.33 -5.00 13.02
CA PHE A 230 10.10 -5.12 12.24
C PHE A 230 9.25 -6.30 12.74
N LYS A 231 9.86 -7.49 12.85
CA LYS A 231 9.18 -8.68 13.38
C LYS A 231 8.68 -8.46 14.80
N LEU A 232 9.54 -7.97 15.69
CA LEU A 232 9.16 -7.71 17.09
C LEU A 232 8.01 -6.71 17.22
N GLY A 233 7.98 -5.67 16.38
CA GLY A 233 6.86 -4.71 16.35
C GLY A 233 5.54 -5.37 15.94
N LEU A 234 5.54 -6.20 14.88
CA LEU A 234 4.35 -6.94 14.46
C LEU A 234 3.90 -7.97 15.51
N ASP A 235 4.84 -8.63 16.19
CA ASP A 235 4.54 -9.57 17.27
C ASP A 235 3.92 -8.86 18.48
N ASP A 236 4.46 -7.69 18.87
CA ASP A 236 3.96 -6.89 20.01
C ASP A 236 2.48 -6.51 19.85
N ILE A 237 2.07 -6.11 18.65
CA ILE A 237 0.68 -5.74 18.33
C ILE A 237 -0.18 -6.94 17.91
N LYS A 238 0.40 -8.14 17.86
CA LYS A 238 -0.26 -9.37 17.41
C LYS A 238 -0.84 -9.25 16.00
N TYR A 239 -0.09 -8.64 15.10
CA TYR A 239 -0.51 -8.46 13.73
C TYR A 239 -0.84 -9.80 13.04
N SER A 240 -1.96 -9.86 12.32
CA SER A 240 -2.43 -11.03 11.58
C SER A 240 -3.07 -10.59 10.27
N GLY A 241 -2.24 -10.15 9.34
CA GLY A 241 -2.69 -9.66 8.04
C GLY A 241 -1.75 -10.06 6.92
N GLY A 242 -1.85 -9.36 5.78
CA GLY A 242 -0.93 -9.51 4.67
C GLY A 242 0.43 -8.89 4.97
N LEU A 243 1.51 -9.58 4.62
CA LEU A 243 2.86 -9.04 4.53
C LEU A 243 3.27 -9.11 3.06
N VAL A 244 3.17 -8.01 2.36
CA VAL A 244 3.22 -7.94 0.91
C VAL A 244 4.54 -7.37 0.43
N ILE A 245 5.25 -8.09 -0.43
CA ILE A 245 6.40 -7.52 -1.12
C ILE A 245 5.90 -6.48 -2.12
N GLU A 246 6.26 -5.22 -1.88
CA GLU A 246 6.08 -4.15 -2.85
C GLU A 246 7.43 -3.71 -3.41
N SER A 247 7.59 -3.90 -4.71
CA SER A 247 8.67 -3.35 -5.51
C SER A 247 8.21 -3.27 -6.97
N PHE A 248 9.05 -2.72 -7.82
CA PHE A 248 8.64 -2.30 -9.15
C PHE A 248 9.61 -2.82 -10.21
N THR A 249 9.06 -3.07 -11.42
CA THR A 249 9.89 -3.41 -12.55
C THR A 249 10.52 -2.15 -13.18
N PRO A 250 11.84 -2.16 -13.46
CA PRO A 250 12.49 -1.06 -14.20
C PRO A 250 12.20 -1.10 -15.71
N GLU A 251 11.53 -2.15 -16.20
CA GLU A 251 11.27 -2.34 -17.64
C GLU A 251 10.17 -1.42 -18.15
N ILE A 252 9.28 -0.94 -17.27
CA ILE A 252 8.18 -0.01 -17.58
C ILE A 252 8.64 1.40 -17.19
N LYS A 253 9.00 2.20 -18.18
CA LYS A 253 9.64 3.51 -17.99
C LYS A 253 8.81 4.49 -17.16
N GLU A 254 7.52 4.52 -17.40
CA GLU A 254 6.59 5.41 -16.70
C GLU A 254 6.51 5.06 -15.21
N LEU A 255 6.37 3.78 -14.89
CA LEU A 255 6.40 3.28 -13.52
C LEU A 255 7.76 3.52 -12.87
N ALA A 256 8.83 3.11 -13.53
CA ALA A 256 10.20 3.27 -13.04
C ALA A 256 10.55 4.73 -12.72
N ALA A 257 10.08 5.67 -13.55
CA ALA A 257 10.26 7.10 -13.33
C ALA A 257 9.45 7.61 -12.12
N ALA A 258 8.22 7.14 -11.96
CA ALA A 258 7.34 7.55 -10.85
C ALA A 258 7.88 7.13 -9.47
N VAL A 259 8.57 5.96 -9.41
CA VAL A 259 9.08 5.37 -8.16
C VAL A 259 10.62 5.37 -8.06
N CYS A 260 11.30 6.06 -8.96
CA CYS A 260 12.77 6.21 -8.98
C CYS A 260 13.56 4.89 -9.04
N ILE A 261 13.05 3.89 -9.75
CA ILE A 261 13.73 2.61 -9.97
C ILE A 261 14.53 2.65 -11.29
N TRP A 262 15.78 3.07 -11.20
CA TRP A 262 16.65 3.32 -12.37
C TRP A 262 17.47 2.11 -12.83
N LYS A 263 17.44 1.01 -12.09
CA LYS A 263 18.21 -0.20 -12.37
C LYS A 263 17.49 -1.44 -11.85
N THR A 264 17.87 -2.61 -12.38
CA THR A 264 17.40 -3.91 -11.88
C THR A 264 17.92 -4.18 -10.47
N MET A 265 17.04 -4.69 -9.59
CA MET A 265 17.37 -5.04 -8.21
C MET A 265 17.64 -6.53 -8.01
N ALA A 266 17.36 -7.35 -9.03
CA ALA A 266 17.64 -8.78 -9.09
C ALA A 266 17.90 -9.19 -10.55
N LYS A 267 18.31 -10.42 -10.80
CA LYS A 267 18.53 -10.92 -12.18
C LYS A 267 17.21 -11.01 -12.97
N SER A 268 16.12 -11.25 -12.29
CA SER A 268 14.75 -11.20 -12.83
C SER A 268 13.76 -10.91 -11.71
N GLN A 269 12.56 -10.48 -12.09
CA GLN A 269 11.47 -10.22 -11.14
C GLN A 269 10.96 -11.52 -10.48
N ASP A 270 11.07 -12.67 -11.16
CA ASP A 270 10.74 -13.97 -10.59
C ASP A 270 11.80 -14.39 -9.53
N GLU A 271 13.08 -14.13 -9.76
CA GLU A 271 14.14 -14.34 -8.77
C GLU A 271 13.95 -13.41 -7.57
N PHE A 272 13.61 -12.13 -7.81
CA PHE A 272 13.25 -11.17 -6.75
C PHE A 272 12.16 -11.75 -5.85
N ALA A 273 11.03 -12.12 -6.45
CA ALA A 273 9.88 -12.67 -5.72
C ALA A 273 10.24 -13.94 -4.94
N GLN A 274 10.99 -14.86 -5.55
CA GLN A 274 11.39 -16.12 -4.92
C GLN A 274 12.31 -15.91 -3.72
N GLN A 275 13.34 -15.07 -3.87
CA GLN A 275 14.31 -14.80 -2.79
C GLN A 275 13.65 -14.00 -1.66
N GLY A 276 12.84 -13.00 -1.98
CA GLY A 276 12.11 -12.20 -1.01
C GLY A 276 11.15 -13.05 -0.16
N LEU A 277 10.33 -13.90 -0.81
CA LEU A 277 9.44 -14.81 -0.09
C LEU A 277 10.20 -15.78 0.83
N LYS A 278 11.30 -16.34 0.34
CA LYS A 278 12.14 -17.23 1.14
C LYS A 278 12.63 -16.54 2.41
N PHE A 279 13.14 -15.31 2.28
CA PHE A 279 13.61 -14.53 3.41
C PHE A 279 12.48 -14.20 4.39
N LEU A 280 11.34 -13.73 3.91
CA LEU A 280 10.19 -13.40 4.76
C LEU A 280 9.68 -14.62 5.54
N LYS A 281 9.57 -15.79 4.88
CA LYS A 281 9.17 -17.02 5.57
C LYS A 281 10.17 -17.47 6.64
N GLN A 282 11.46 -17.27 6.41
CA GLN A 282 12.50 -17.56 7.42
C GLN A 282 12.45 -16.60 8.60
N THR A 283 12.06 -15.34 8.37
CA THR A 283 12.03 -14.30 9.40
C THR A 283 10.74 -14.34 10.24
N PHE A 284 9.59 -14.60 9.63
CA PHE A 284 8.27 -14.38 10.25
C PHE A 284 7.49 -15.67 10.59
N ASN A 285 7.94 -16.87 10.15
CA ASN A 285 7.26 -18.14 10.48
C ASN A 285 7.78 -18.84 11.74
N ASP A 286 8.80 -18.28 12.42
CA ASP A 286 9.37 -18.84 13.65
C ASP A 286 8.69 -18.32 14.92
#